data_76600cfe5a17b6bedcda33202ce2df3c
#
_entry.id   76600cfe5a17b6bedcda33202ce2df3c
#
_cell.length_a   1.000
_cell.length_b   1.000
_cell.length_c   1.000
_cell.angle_alpha   90.00
_cell.angle_beta   90.00
_cell.angle_gamma   90.00
#
_symmetry.space_group_name_H-M   'P 1'
#
loop_
_entity.id
_entity.type
_entity.pdbx_description
1 polymer ?
#
loop_
_entity_poly.entity_id
_entity_poly.type
_entity_poly.pdbx_seq_one_letter_code
_entity_poly.pdbx_strand_id
1 'polypeptide(L)'
;MRKMSSVVLSIVGFLSIIAGIFAIFWGLQADPVILREPEKAKQCAEEFLQAINDGSLAEAADYLPDPSTLGEVPEDADPIAALIWDTYRTQLDAELVSGLYTTADGLCMDMELTALDVDDAVEKIGTLAVERMQERVAATLDMSELYGDDGQYRPELVDDVLQQAALETLMCDLPTVTTSITLHLTQSGEAWMVIPDRALVNALSGRG
;
A
#
# COMPACT_ATOMS: atom_id res chain seq x y z
N MET A 1 46.26 15.30 -19.85
CA MET A 1 45.71 14.09 -20.49
C MET A 1 44.96 13.13 -19.54
N ARG A 2 44.55 13.49 -18.30
CA ARG A 2 43.93 12.59 -17.31
C ARG A 2 42.44 12.80 -17.10
N LYS A 3 41.81 13.79 -17.69
CA LYS A 3 40.35 14.09 -17.56
C LYS A 3 39.44 13.45 -18.63
N MET A 4 39.99 12.99 -19.76
CA MET A 4 39.19 12.30 -20.79
C MET A 4 38.84 10.84 -20.42
N SER A 5 39.66 10.19 -19.61
CA SER A 5 39.45 8.78 -19.20
C SER A 5 38.21 8.61 -18.30
N SER A 6 37.93 9.58 -17.42
CA SER A 6 36.77 9.52 -16.49
C SER A 6 35.44 9.71 -17.19
N VAL A 7 35.36 10.58 -18.19
CA VAL A 7 34.14 10.84 -18.96
C VAL A 7 33.80 9.65 -19.86
N VAL A 8 34.82 9.04 -20.48
CA VAL A 8 34.63 7.86 -21.33
C VAL A 8 34.17 6.66 -20.47
N LEU A 9 34.70 6.47 -19.27
CA LEU A 9 34.26 5.42 -18.34
C LEU A 9 32.81 5.62 -17.87
N SER A 10 32.40 6.89 -17.62
CA SER A 10 31.00 7.21 -17.27
C SER A 10 30.03 6.93 -18.42
N ILE A 11 30.40 7.25 -19.65
CA ILE A 11 29.55 7.01 -20.83
C ILE A 11 29.42 5.51 -21.10
N VAL A 12 30.50 4.75 -20.98
CA VAL A 12 30.46 3.28 -21.15
C VAL A 12 29.63 2.62 -20.03
N GLY A 13 29.73 3.10 -18.79
CA GLY A 13 28.91 2.62 -17.67
C GLY A 13 27.41 2.91 -17.90
N PHE A 14 27.08 4.10 -18.39
CA PHE A 14 25.69 4.49 -18.68
C PHE A 14 25.09 3.69 -19.85
N LEU A 15 25.88 3.47 -20.92
CA LEU A 15 25.48 2.62 -22.05
C LEU A 15 25.31 1.16 -21.65
N SER A 16 26.10 0.64 -20.71
CA SER A 16 25.96 -0.73 -20.20
C SER A 16 24.70 -0.91 -19.36
N ILE A 17 24.30 0.10 -18.59
CA ILE A 17 23.02 0.09 -17.83
C ILE A 17 21.83 0.15 -18.79
N ILE A 18 21.88 1.00 -19.81
CA ILE A 18 20.82 1.07 -20.82
C ILE A 18 20.73 -0.24 -21.62
N ALA A 19 21.85 -0.84 -22.00
CA ALA A 19 21.88 -2.14 -22.69
C ALA A 19 21.37 -3.27 -21.79
N GLY A 20 21.65 -3.22 -20.49
CA GLY A 20 21.10 -4.16 -19.49
C GLY A 20 19.60 -4.05 -19.34
N ILE A 21 19.06 -2.84 -19.26
CA ILE A 21 17.62 -2.57 -19.23
C ILE A 21 16.95 -3.01 -20.53
N PHE A 22 17.57 -2.74 -21.71
CA PHE A 22 17.08 -3.19 -23.00
C PHE A 22 17.13 -4.72 -23.17
N ALA A 23 18.14 -5.38 -22.61
CA ALA A 23 18.24 -6.85 -22.65
C ALA A 23 17.19 -7.50 -21.73
N ILE A 24 16.86 -6.90 -20.59
CA ILE A 24 15.75 -7.33 -19.72
C ILE A 24 14.42 -7.09 -20.45
N PHE A 25 14.23 -5.93 -21.07
CA PHE A 25 13.01 -5.62 -21.85
C PHE A 25 12.86 -6.54 -23.08
N TRP A 26 13.95 -6.88 -23.79
CA TRP A 26 13.92 -7.80 -24.94
C TRP A 26 13.85 -9.27 -24.51
N GLY A 27 14.38 -9.63 -23.37
CA GLY A 27 14.20 -10.96 -22.79
C GLY A 27 12.77 -11.24 -22.36
N LEU A 28 12.00 -10.18 -22.04
CA LEU A 28 10.56 -10.22 -21.76
C LEU A 28 9.69 -10.15 -23.03
N GLN A 29 10.26 -9.87 -24.22
CA GLN A 29 9.59 -9.97 -25.52
C GLN A 29 9.74 -11.36 -26.13
N ALA A 30 9.74 -12.40 -25.30
CA ALA A 30 9.69 -13.77 -25.78
C ALA A 30 8.23 -14.15 -26.03
N ASP A 31 7.98 -14.52 -27.27
CA ASP A 31 6.82 -15.18 -27.86
C ASP A 31 5.49 -14.41 -27.86
N PRO A 32 4.78 -14.41 -29.01
CA PRO A 32 3.37 -14.05 -28.99
C PRO A 32 2.71 -14.94 -27.95
N VAL A 33 2.22 -14.34 -26.86
CA VAL A 33 1.48 -15.03 -25.83
C VAL A 33 0.29 -15.70 -26.54
N ILE A 34 0.49 -16.94 -26.97
CA ILE A 34 -0.61 -17.82 -27.32
C ILE A 34 -1.37 -17.92 -26.01
N LEU A 35 -2.55 -17.31 -25.96
CA LEU A 35 -3.49 -17.31 -24.84
C LEU A 35 -3.78 -18.76 -24.44
N ARG A 36 -2.87 -19.39 -23.73
CA ARG A 36 -2.94 -20.81 -23.38
C ARG A 36 -3.85 -21.02 -22.23
N GLU A 37 -4.60 -20.24 -21.69
CA GLU A 37 -5.59 -20.50 -20.65
C GLU A 37 -6.10 -19.16 -20.06
N PRO A 38 -6.90 -18.38 -20.80
CA PRO A 38 -7.42 -17.10 -20.31
C PRO A 38 -8.27 -17.27 -19.05
N GLU A 39 -8.89 -18.44 -18.88
CA GLU A 39 -9.68 -18.77 -17.70
C GLU A 39 -8.81 -18.85 -16.43
N LYS A 40 -7.59 -19.37 -16.54
CA LYS A 40 -6.66 -19.43 -15.39
C LYS A 40 -6.12 -18.04 -15.02
N ALA A 41 -5.87 -17.19 -16.01
CA ALA A 41 -5.48 -15.80 -15.75
C ALA A 41 -6.59 -15.04 -15.03
N LYS A 42 -7.83 -15.20 -15.50
CA LYS A 42 -9.00 -14.63 -14.86
C LYS A 42 -9.17 -15.17 -13.43
N GLN A 43 -9.08 -16.48 -13.26
CA GLN A 43 -9.17 -17.11 -11.94
C GLN A 43 -8.10 -16.56 -10.97
N CYS A 44 -6.85 -16.39 -11.43
CA CYS A 44 -5.78 -15.79 -10.62
C CYS A 44 -6.15 -14.36 -10.15
N ALA A 45 -6.69 -13.52 -11.03
CA ALA A 45 -7.15 -12.19 -10.65
C ALA A 45 -8.31 -12.25 -9.66
N GLU A 46 -9.29 -13.11 -9.87
CA GLU A 46 -10.45 -13.27 -8.98
C GLU A 46 -10.02 -13.77 -7.58
N GLU A 47 -9.12 -14.74 -7.50
CA GLU A 47 -8.58 -15.25 -6.24
C GLU A 47 -7.73 -14.19 -5.51
N PHE A 48 -6.92 -13.43 -6.25
CA PHE A 48 -6.18 -12.28 -5.70
C PHE A 48 -7.11 -11.24 -5.08
N LEU A 49 -8.18 -10.84 -5.80
CA LEU A 49 -9.17 -9.90 -5.28
C LEU A 49 -9.92 -10.46 -4.07
N GLN A 50 -10.26 -11.75 -4.10
CA GLN A 50 -10.91 -12.40 -2.97
C GLN A 50 -10.04 -12.31 -1.71
N ALA A 51 -8.74 -12.57 -1.82
CA ALA A 51 -7.81 -12.45 -0.70
C ALA A 51 -7.73 -11.01 -0.17
N ILE A 52 -7.76 -10.00 -1.07
CA ILE A 52 -7.83 -8.58 -0.66
C ILE A 52 -9.13 -8.31 0.11
N ASN A 53 -10.28 -8.72 -0.40
CA ASN A 53 -11.59 -8.50 0.21
C ASN A 53 -11.74 -9.22 1.56
N ASP A 54 -11.05 -10.34 1.73
CA ASP A 54 -10.98 -11.06 3.00
C ASP A 54 -10.00 -10.41 4.01
N GLY A 55 -9.31 -9.34 3.60
CA GLY A 55 -8.28 -8.66 4.40
C GLY A 55 -7.00 -9.49 4.58
N SER A 56 -6.84 -10.57 3.81
CA SER A 56 -5.73 -11.52 3.88
C SER A 56 -4.60 -11.11 2.95
N LEU A 57 -3.92 -10.00 3.25
CA LEU A 57 -2.83 -9.49 2.39
C LEU A 57 -1.68 -10.50 2.23
N ALA A 58 -1.44 -11.37 3.21
CA ALA A 58 -0.47 -12.45 3.09
C ALA A 58 -0.88 -13.48 2.02
N GLU A 59 -2.18 -13.83 1.95
CA GLU A 59 -2.70 -14.70 0.88
C GLU A 59 -2.69 -14.01 -0.48
N ALA A 60 -3.02 -12.70 -0.53
CA ALA A 60 -2.90 -11.92 -1.75
C ALA A 60 -1.46 -11.86 -2.26
N ALA A 61 -0.47 -11.83 -1.36
CA ALA A 61 0.94 -11.84 -1.72
C ALA A 61 1.39 -13.11 -2.44
N ASP A 62 0.73 -14.26 -2.23
CA ASP A 62 1.03 -15.51 -2.93
C ASP A 62 0.76 -15.44 -4.45
N TYR A 63 -0.07 -14.50 -4.88
CA TYR A 63 -0.34 -14.24 -6.30
C TYR A 63 0.66 -13.26 -6.94
N LEU A 64 1.64 -12.73 -6.19
CA LEU A 64 2.65 -11.80 -6.68
C LEU A 64 3.98 -12.54 -6.96
N PRO A 65 4.79 -12.05 -7.93
CA PRO A 65 6.12 -12.61 -8.18
C PRO A 65 7.07 -12.52 -6.97
N ASP A 66 6.89 -11.51 -6.12
CA ASP A 66 7.60 -11.32 -4.87
C ASP A 66 6.59 -11.05 -3.75
N PRO A 67 6.31 -12.03 -2.90
CA PRO A 67 5.38 -11.88 -1.79
C PRO A 67 5.74 -10.77 -0.79
N SER A 68 7.01 -10.39 -0.68
CA SER A 68 7.45 -9.30 0.21
C SER A 68 6.99 -7.91 -0.21
N THR A 69 6.37 -7.80 -1.39
CA THR A 69 5.81 -6.53 -1.92
C THR A 69 4.66 -6.00 -1.06
N LEU A 70 3.86 -6.90 -0.47
CA LEU A 70 2.80 -6.55 0.47
C LEU A 70 3.35 -6.70 1.89
N GLY A 71 3.60 -5.57 2.54
CA GLY A 71 4.18 -5.56 3.89
C GLY A 71 3.23 -6.11 4.95
N GLU A 72 3.82 -6.68 6.00
CA GLU A 72 3.13 -7.01 7.24
C GLU A 72 3.38 -5.92 8.28
N VAL A 73 2.43 -5.76 9.21
CA VAL A 73 2.67 -4.89 10.38
C VAL A 73 3.74 -5.55 11.25
N PRO A 74 4.76 -4.80 11.68
CA PRO A 74 5.70 -5.30 12.66
C PRO A 74 4.99 -5.73 13.95
N GLU A 75 5.44 -6.84 14.57
CA GLU A 75 4.86 -7.36 15.83
C GLU A 75 4.95 -6.36 16.99
N ASP A 76 5.88 -5.41 16.92
CA ASP A 76 6.12 -4.33 17.88
C ASP A 76 5.53 -2.98 17.45
N ALA A 77 4.55 -2.98 16.54
CA ALA A 77 3.90 -1.75 16.09
C ALA A 77 3.22 -1.01 17.24
N ASP A 78 3.24 0.30 17.15
CA ASP A 78 2.48 1.17 18.04
C ASP A 78 0.98 0.79 18.04
N PRO A 79 0.28 0.80 19.20
CA PRO A 79 -1.14 0.41 19.28
C PRO A 79 -2.06 1.18 18.33
N ILE A 80 -1.77 2.46 18.05
CA ILE A 80 -2.57 3.27 17.11
C ILE A 80 -2.28 2.82 15.68
N ALA A 81 -1.03 2.56 15.34
CA ALA A 81 -0.66 2.02 14.04
C ALA A 81 -1.29 0.64 13.80
N ALA A 82 -1.30 -0.23 14.80
CA ALA A 82 -1.98 -1.52 14.74
C ALA A 82 -3.50 -1.36 14.52
N LEU A 83 -4.14 -0.42 15.22
CA LEU A 83 -5.56 -0.13 15.07
C LEU A 83 -5.90 0.40 13.66
N ILE A 84 -5.12 1.34 13.14
CA ILE A 84 -5.28 1.85 11.78
C ILE A 84 -5.14 0.71 10.77
N TRP A 85 -4.15 -0.17 10.95
CA TRP A 85 -3.93 -1.30 10.06
C TRP A 85 -5.04 -2.34 10.10
N ASP A 86 -5.53 -2.69 11.29
CA ASP A 86 -6.67 -3.60 11.41
C ASP A 86 -7.92 -3.04 10.76
N THR A 87 -8.16 -1.73 10.94
CA THR A 87 -9.25 -1.04 10.27
C THR A 87 -9.04 -1.04 8.75
N TYR A 88 -7.83 -0.72 8.30
CA TYR A 88 -7.46 -0.74 6.89
C TYR A 88 -7.80 -2.08 6.23
N ARG A 89 -7.35 -3.20 6.79
CA ARG A 89 -7.59 -4.53 6.25
C ARG A 89 -9.08 -4.88 6.15
N THR A 90 -9.88 -4.43 7.12
CA THR A 90 -11.33 -4.70 7.14
C THR A 90 -12.14 -3.81 6.21
N GLN A 91 -11.55 -2.75 5.69
CA GLN A 91 -12.18 -1.79 4.80
C GLN A 91 -11.73 -1.92 3.34
N LEU A 92 -10.88 -2.91 3.05
CA LEU A 92 -10.52 -3.23 1.67
C LEU A 92 -11.75 -3.79 0.94
N ASP A 93 -12.09 -3.19 -0.19
CA ASP A 93 -13.14 -3.66 -1.09
C ASP A 93 -12.66 -3.52 -2.53
N ALA A 94 -12.45 -4.64 -3.19
CA ALA A 94 -11.92 -4.72 -4.54
C ALA A 94 -12.93 -5.37 -5.47
N GLU A 95 -13.26 -4.70 -6.58
CA GLU A 95 -14.18 -5.16 -7.59
C GLU A 95 -13.55 -5.14 -8.98
N LEU A 96 -13.75 -6.21 -9.77
CA LEU A 96 -13.38 -6.22 -11.18
C LEU A 96 -14.42 -5.43 -11.98
N VAL A 97 -13.96 -4.40 -12.69
CA VAL A 97 -14.82 -3.53 -13.51
C VAL A 97 -14.72 -3.83 -15.01
N SER A 98 -13.76 -4.65 -15.41
CA SER A 98 -13.62 -5.12 -16.80
C SER A 98 -13.47 -6.64 -16.89
N GLY A 99 -13.73 -7.19 -18.09
CA GLY A 99 -13.28 -8.53 -18.44
C GLY A 99 -11.79 -8.56 -18.80
N LEU A 100 -11.25 -9.77 -18.97
CA LEU A 100 -9.86 -9.96 -19.42
C LEU A 100 -9.67 -9.40 -20.84
N TYR A 101 -8.65 -8.58 -21.03
CA TYR A 101 -8.27 -8.02 -22.33
C TYR A 101 -6.75 -8.04 -22.52
N THR A 102 -6.30 -7.82 -23.74
CA THR A 102 -4.88 -7.85 -24.09
C THR A 102 -4.40 -6.46 -24.44
N THR A 103 -3.26 -6.08 -23.90
CA THR A 103 -2.51 -4.86 -24.23
C THR A 103 -1.16 -5.21 -24.87
N ALA A 104 -0.36 -4.21 -25.22
CA ALA A 104 1.02 -4.42 -25.67
C ALA A 104 1.88 -5.07 -24.59
N ASP A 105 1.54 -4.88 -23.33
CA ASP A 105 2.30 -5.32 -22.16
C ASP A 105 1.82 -6.69 -21.60
N GLY A 106 0.74 -7.25 -22.15
CA GLY A 106 0.23 -8.57 -21.75
C GLY A 106 -1.28 -8.62 -21.51
N LEU A 107 -1.70 -9.54 -20.67
CA LEU A 107 -3.09 -9.68 -20.23
C LEU A 107 -3.39 -8.71 -19.10
N CYS A 108 -4.55 -8.06 -19.18
CA CYS A 108 -4.97 -7.08 -18.20
C CYS A 108 -6.44 -7.26 -17.81
N MET A 109 -6.78 -6.80 -16.60
CA MET A 109 -8.13 -6.59 -16.11
C MET A 109 -8.16 -5.29 -15.32
N ASP A 110 -9.25 -4.53 -15.42
CA ASP A 110 -9.41 -3.32 -14.62
C ASP A 110 -10.19 -3.64 -13.35
N MET A 111 -9.77 -3.05 -12.25
CA MET A 111 -10.42 -3.14 -10.95
C MET A 111 -10.61 -1.76 -10.34
N GLU A 112 -11.57 -1.63 -9.46
CA GLU A 112 -11.69 -0.55 -8.49
C GLU A 112 -11.34 -1.10 -7.11
N LEU A 113 -10.48 -0.38 -6.40
CA LEU A 113 -10.11 -0.69 -5.02
C LEU A 113 -10.52 0.46 -4.14
N THR A 114 -11.40 0.19 -3.19
CA THR A 114 -11.74 1.09 -2.09
C THR A 114 -10.94 0.68 -0.85
N ALA A 115 -10.25 1.63 -0.25
CA ALA A 115 -9.44 1.42 0.93
C ALA A 115 -9.59 2.59 1.91
N LEU A 116 -9.17 2.42 3.16
CA LEU A 116 -9.00 3.51 4.10
C LEU A 116 -8.00 4.53 3.54
N ASP A 117 -8.38 5.80 3.49
CA ASP A 117 -7.45 6.91 3.26
C ASP A 117 -6.64 7.14 4.53
N VAL A 118 -5.46 6.53 4.58
CA VAL A 118 -4.58 6.55 5.76
C VAL A 118 -4.08 7.96 6.06
N ASP A 119 -3.79 8.75 5.03
CA ASP A 119 -3.28 10.12 5.21
C ASP A 119 -4.38 11.03 5.81
N ASP A 120 -5.62 10.96 5.30
CA ASP A 120 -6.76 11.71 5.85
C ASP A 120 -7.14 11.19 7.25
N ALA A 121 -7.07 9.88 7.50
CA ALA A 121 -7.31 9.31 8.82
C ALA A 121 -6.32 9.86 9.86
N VAL A 122 -5.03 9.88 9.55
CA VAL A 122 -3.98 10.40 10.43
C VAL A 122 -4.15 11.89 10.69
N GLU A 123 -4.51 12.69 9.67
CA GLU A 123 -4.78 14.14 9.84
C GLU A 123 -5.99 14.38 10.75
N LYS A 124 -7.08 13.64 10.56
CA LYS A 124 -8.29 13.72 11.39
C LYS A 124 -7.99 13.31 12.84
N ILE A 125 -7.27 12.21 13.06
CA ILE A 125 -6.85 11.78 14.39
C ILE A 125 -6.03 12.88 15.09
N GLY A 126 -5.05 13.46 14.39
CA GLY A 126 -4.24 14.54 14.94
C GLY A 126 -5.07 15.77 15.32
N THR A 127 -6.00 16.17 14.46
CA THR A 127 -6.90 17.31 14.72
C THR A 127 -7.78 17.06 15.94
N LEU A 128 -8.43 15.91 15.98
CA LEU A 128 -9.31 15.52 17.09
C LEU A 128 -8.54 15.37 18.41
N ALA A 129 -7.32 14.83 18.38
CA ALA A 129 -6.46 14.73 19.56
C ALA A 129 -6.13 16.10 20.15
N VAL A 130 -5.85 17.11 19.31
CA VAL A 130 -5.63 18.48 19.76
C VAL A 130 -6.89 19.06 20.42
N GLU A 131 -8.06 18.86 19.84
CA GLU A 131 -9.35 19.31 20.42
C GLU A 131 -9.60 18.63 21.77
N ARG A 132 -9.45 17.30 21.87
CA ARG A 132 -9.62 16.56 23.12
C ARG A 132 -8.61 16.97 24.20
N MET A 133 -7.37 17.27 23.81
CA MET A 133 -6.38 17.80 24.74
C MET A 133 -6.79 19.16 25.27
N GLN A 134 -7.30 20.07 24.44
CA GLN A 134 -7.79 21.39 24.87
C GLN A 134 -8.97 21.26 25.82
N GLU A 135 -9.92 20.37 25.54
CA GLU A 135 -11.05 20.08 26.43
C GLU A 135 -10.57 19.56 27.79
N ARG A 136 -9.59 18.63 27.78
CA ARG A 136 -9.01 18.05 29.00
C ARG A 136 -8.33 19.13 29.84
N VAL A 137 -7.54 20.01 29.21
CA VAL A 137 -6.89 21.15 29.88
C VAL A 137 -7.92 22.12 30.49
N ALA A 138 -8.98 22.40 29.74
CA ALA A 138 -10.03 23.32 30.22
C ALA A 138 -10.85 22.73 31.38
N ALA A 139 -11.01 21.43 31.45
CA ALA A 139 -11.77 20.72 32.48
C ALA A 139 -10.94 20.42 33.75
N THR A 140 -9.62 20.40 33.66
CA THR A 140 -8.74 20.00 34.76
C THR A 140 -8.42 21.20 35.69
N LEU A 141 -8.68 21.01 36.97
CA LEU A 141 -8.39 22.05 38.01
C LEU A 141 -6.97 21.92 38.57
N ASP A 142 -6.42 20.73 38.59
CA ASP A 142 -5.07 20.44 39.09
C ASP A 142 -4.09 20.24 37.92
N MET A 143 -3.24 21.21 37.69
CA MET A 143 -2.24 21.17 36.61
C MET A 143 -1.21 20.03 36.77
N SER A 144 -1.04 19.48 37.97
CA SER A 144 -0.15 18.34 38.18
C SER A 144 -0.65 17.04 37.54
N GLU A 145 -1.95 16.96 37.21
CA GLU A 145 -2.52 15.85 36.48
C GLU A 145 -2.16 15.90 34.98
N LEU A 146 -1.90 17.12 34.47
CA LEU A 146 -1.62 17.33 33.03
C LEU A 146 -0.12 17.32 32.73
N TYR A 147 0.70 17.90 33.62
CA TYR A 147 2.11 18.12 33.35
C TYR A 147 3.01 17.27 34.26
N GLY A 148 4.13 16.82 33.72
CA GLY A 148 5.23 16.22 34.46
C GLY A 148 6.09 17.30 35.14
N ASP A 149 7.09 16.86 35.91
CA ASP A 149 8.06 17.73 36.61
C ASP A 149 8.93 18.55 35.63
N ASP A 150 9.00 18.11 34.37
CA ASP A 150 9.70 18.79 33.27
C ASP A 150 8.87 19.86 32.55
N GLY A 151 7.61 20.06 32.97
CA GLY A 151 6.68 21.02 32.38
C GLY A 151 6.09 20.58 31.03
N GLN A 152 6.34 19.34 30.60
CA GLN A 152 5.69 18.73 29.42
C GLN A 152 4.41 18.01 29.84
N TYR A 153 3.52 17.78 28.85
CA TYR A 153 2.36 16.91 29.10
C TYR A 153 2.84 15.51 29.48
N ARG A 154 2.13 14.88 30.41
CA ARG A 154 2.41 13.50 30.80
C ARG A 154 2.23 12.59 29.58
N PRO A 155 3.21 11.71 29.26
CA PRO A 155 3.13 10.82 28.10
C PRO A 155 1.85 9.97 28.11
N GLU A 156 1.46 9.45 29.27
CA GLU A 156 0.26 8.61 29.41
C GLU A 156 -1.03 9.35 29.05
N LEU A 157 -1.09 10.67 29.34
CA LEU A 157 -2.21 11.53 28.96
C LEU A 157 -2.25 11.73 27.44
N VAL A 158 -1.08 11.94 26.81
CA VAL A 158 -0.99 12.13 25.36
C VAL A 158 -1.40 10.83 24.66
N ASP A 159 -0.91 9.69 25.12
CA ASP A 159 -1.24 8.37 24.57
C ASP A 159 -2.75 8.07 24.71
N ASP A 160 -3.36 8.35 25.87
CA ASP A 160 -4.81 8.17 26.10
C ASP A 160 -5.65 9.04 25.14
N VAL A 161 -5.28 10.31 24.97
CA VAL A 161 -5.98 11.25 24.09
C VAL A 161 -5.84 10.82 22.61
N LEU A 162 -4.64 10.41 22.19
CA LEU A 162 -4.40 9.93 20.83
C LEU A 162 -5.18 8.64 20.55
N GLN A 163 -5.20 7.71 21.49
CA GLN A 163 -5.94 6.46 21.35
C GLN A 163 -7.45 6.70 21.27
N GLN A 164 -7.99 7.60 22.10
CA GLN A 164 -9.40 7.98 22.03
C GLN A 164 -9.76 8.64 20.71
N ALA A 165 -8.92 9.58 20.24
CA ALA A 165 -9.11 10.24 18.95
C ALA A 165 -9.06 9.25 17.78
N ALA A 166 -8.13 8.29 17.81
CA ALA A 166 -8.03 7.23 16.80
C ALA A 166 -9.29 6.37 16.77
N LEU A 167 -9.75 5.89 17.93
CA LEU A 167 -10.98 5.11 18.02
C LEU A 167 -12.19 5.87 17.50
N GLU A 168 -12.36 7.13 17.89
CA GLU A 168 -13.49 7.98 17.48
C GLU A 168 -13.46 8.19 15.95
N THR A 169 -12.31 8.54 15.38
CA THR A 169 -12.16 8.75 13.94
C THR A 169 -12.47 7.49 13.16
N LEU A 170 -11.90 6.35 13.55
CA LEU A 170 -12.04 5.10 12.82
C LEU A 170 -13.40 4.44 12.99
N MET A 171 -14.16 4.78 14.03
CA MET A 171 -15.51 4.25 14.25
C MET A 171 -16.64 5.13 13.75
N CYS A 172 -16.45 6.44 13.63
CA CYS A 172 -17.54 7.39 13.37
C CYS A 172 -17.43 8.11 12.01
N ASP A 173 -16.23 8.34 11.50
CA ASP A 173 -16.02 9.11 10.26
C ASP A 173 -14.85 8.51 9.47
N LEU A 174 -15.05 7.30 8.99
CA LEU A 174 -14.02 6.53 8.30
C LEU A 174 -13.74 7.12 6.91
N PRO A 175 -12.58 7.76 6.69
CA PRO A 175 -12.22 8.27 5.38
C PRO A 175 -11.85 7.10 4.45
N THR A 176 -12.43 7.06 3.27
CA THR A 176 -12.10 6.05 2.25
C THR A 176 -11.76 6.70 0.93
N VAL A 177 -10.88 6.06 0.18
CA VAL A 177 -10.51 6.44 -1.18
C VAL A 177 -10.75 5.27 -2.12
N THR A 178 -11.34 5.56 -3.30
CA THR A 178 -11.50 4.56 -4.37
C THR A 178 -10.55 4.88 -5.51
N THR A 179 -9.75 3.90 -5.90
CA THR A 179 -8.74 4.02 -6.95
C THR A 179 -9.00 3.00 -8.06
N SER A 180 -9.02 3.45 -9.32
CA SER A 180 -9.09 2.56 -10.49
C SER A 180 -7.67 2.09 -10.85
N ILE A 181 -7.51 0.76 -11.01
CA ILE A 181 -6.22 0.10 -11.22
C ILE A 181 -6.36 -0.87 -12.38
N THR A 182 -5.32 -0.94 -13.23
CA THR A 182 -5.20 -2.00 -14.23
C THR A 182 -4.29 -3.10 -13.68
N LEU A 183 -4.86 -4.28 -13.43
CA LEU A 183 -4.09 -5.48 -13.07
C LEU A 183 -3.39 -6.02 -14.31
N HIS A 184 -2.08 -6.14 -14.23
CA HIS A 184 -1.26 -6.80 -15.24
C HIS A 184 -1.04 -8.25 -14.84
N LEU A 185 -1.36 -9.19 -15.74
CA LEU A 185 -1.25 -10.61 -15.49
C LEU A 185 -0.13 -11.23 -16.32
N THR A 186 0.72 -12.00 -15.68
CA THR A 186 1.82 -12.73 -16.33
C THR A 186 1.79 -14.20 -15.98
N GLN A 187 2.33 -15.02 -16.86
CA GLN A 187 2.50 -16.45 -16.61
C GLN A 187 3.96 -16.73 -16.19
N SER A 188 4.13 -17.36 -15.04
CA SER A 188 5.42 -17.84 -14.54
C SER A 188 5.37 -19.36 -14.38
N GLY A 189 5.96 -20.08 -15.34
CA GLY A 189 5.83 -21.53 -15.41
C GLY A 189 4.39 -21.97 -15.71
N GLU A 190 3.77 -22.70 -14.80
CA GLU A 190 2.37 -23.13 -14.88
C GLU A 190 1.40 -22.21 -14.14
N ALA A 191 1.92 -21.29 -13.31
CA ALA A 191 1.13 -20.38 -12.50
C ALA A 191 0.93 -19.04 -13.20
N TRP A 192 -0.24 -18.43 -13.01
CA TRP A 192 -0.51 -17.04 -13.32
C TRP A 192 -0.24 -16.19 -12.09
N MET A 193 0.25 -14.96 -12.32
CA MET A 193 0.60 -14.01 -11.26
C MET A 193 0.16 -12.60 -11.64
N VAL A 194 -0.16 -11.81 -10.64
CA VAL A 194 -0.43 -10.38 -10.75
C VAL A 194 0.90 -9.63 -10.65
N ILE A 195 1.21 -8.78 -11.62
CA ILE A 195 2.41 -7.91 -11.56
C ILE A 195 2.06 -6.68 -10.74
N PRO A 196 2.70 -6.46 -9.59
CA PRO A 196 2.48 -5.29 -8.78
C PRO A 196 3.15 -4.08 -9.43
N ASP A 197 2.36 -3.25 -10.09
CA ASP A 197 2.83 -1.95 -10.52
C ASP A 197 2.75 -0.93 -9.38
N ARG A 198 3.25 0.29 -9.66
CA ARG A 198 3.24 1.34 -8.64
C ARG A 198 1.82 1.77 -8.25
N ALA A 199 0.86 1.69 -9.16
CA ALA A 199 -0.52 2.08 -8.90
C ALA A 199 -1.16 1.10 -7.91
N LEU A 200 -1.01 -0.22 -8.15
CA LEU A 200 -1.49 -1.26 -7.25
C LEU A 200 -0.85 -1.16 -5.85
N VAL A 201 0.48 -0.99 -5.78
CA VAL A 201 1.18 -0.86 -4.49
C VAL A 201 0.72 0.38 -3.72
N ASN A 202 0.58 1.52 -4.38
CA ASN A 202 0.08 2.74 -3.74
C ASN A 202 -1.34 2.56 -3.22
N ALA A 203 -2.23 2.02 -4.04
CA ALA A 203 -3.62 1.79 -3.66
C ALA A 203 -3.74 0.81 -2.49
N LEU A 204 -2.97 -0.30 -2.49
CA LEU A 204 -2.92 -1.25 -1.38
C LEU A 204 -2.22 -0.70 -0.13
N SER A 205 -1.56 0.44 -0.19
CA SER A 205 -0.99 1.16 0.97
C SER A 205 -1.88 2.29 1.48
N GLY A 206 -3.10 2.44 0.97
CA GLY A 206 -4.03 3.51 1.33
C GLY A 206 -3.59 4.90 0.87
N ARG A 207 -2.73 4.96 -0.14
CA ARG A 207 -2.26 6.20 -0.77
C ARG A 207 -2.88 6.30 -2.15
N GLY A 208 -3.94 7.07 -2.26
CA GLY A 208 -4.63 7.36 -3.51
C GLY A 208 -3.96 8.43 -4.35
#